data_efd1c8585cdf3e27b22485b5f0807738
#
_entry.id   efd1c8585cdf3e27b22485b5f0807738
#
_cell.length_a   1.000
_cell.length_b   1.000
_cell.length_c   1.000
_cell.angle_alpha   90.00
_cell.angle_beta   90.00
_cell.angle_gamma   90.00
#
_symmetry.space_group_name_H-M   'P 1'
#
loop_
_entity.id
_entity.type
_entity.pdbx_description
1 polymer ?
#
loop_
_entity_poly.entity_id
_entity_poly.type
_entity_poly.pdbx_seq_one_letter_code
_entity_poly.pdbx_strand_id
1 'polypeptide(L)'
;MSVGLIIAMPLRQWGLIDGCMDNDASVETVDGSRQRADLARSIRRAGWDQIAHWTPGVPGSGEWPPPDEIVKPKLTLAQWLLTIDVLKRWAATSERVGHHDTAAQERELRGMIVSRLQAHGIHVPPDRR
;
A
#
# COMPACT_ATOMS: atom_id res chain seq x y z
N MET A 1 22.03 3.28 -3.86
CA MET A 1 20.98 3.34 -4.90
C MET A 1 19.91 2.31 -4.59
N SER A 2 18.68 2.76 -4.44
CA SER A 2 17.59 1.84 -4.15
C SER A 2 17.16 1.12 -5.40
N VAL A 3 17.04 -0.20 -5.31
CA VAL A 3 16.50 -1.02 -6.40
C VAL A 3 15.02 -1.15 -6.18
N GLY A 4 14.22 -0.78 -7.17
CA GLY A 4 12.79 -0.92 -7.09
C GLY A 4 12.35 -2.35 -7.39
N LEU A 5 11.30 -2.77 -6.70
CA LEU A 5 10.67 -4.07 -6.87
C LEU A 5 9.25 -3.86 -7.36
N ILE A 6 8.88 -4.55 -8.43
CA ILE A 6 7.54 -4.46 -9.01
C ILE A 6 6.68 -5.59 -8.47
N ILE A 7 5.51 -5.24 -7.95
CA ILE A 7 4.49 -6.23 -7.57
C ILE A 7 3.22 -5.86 -8.31
N ALA A 8 2.81 -6.72 -9.24
CA ALA A 8 1.57 -6.50 -10.00
C ALA A 8 0.35 -6.79 -9.13
N MET A 9 -0.69 -5.98 -9.28
CA MET A 9 -1.92 -6.16 -8.53
C MET A 9 -3.08 -5.45 -9.23
N PRO A 10 -4.32 -5.86 -8.97
CA PRO A 10 -5.46 -5.10 -9.46
C PRO A 10 -5.50 -3.71 -8.82
N LEU A 11 -6.03 -2.74 -9.56
CA LEU A 11 -6.11 -1.36 -9.07
C LEU A 11 -6.83 -1.26 -7.73
N ARG A 12 -7.87 -2.08 -7.51
CA ARG A 12 -8.58 -2.05 -6.22
C ARG A 12 -7.67 -2.35 -5.03
N GLN A 13 -6.66 -3.20 -5.22
CA GLN A 13 -5.69 -3.49 -4.16
C GLN A 13 -4.73 -2.33 -3.96
N TRP A 14 -4.30 -1.68 -5.05
CA TRP A 14 -3.49 -0.47 -4.92
C TRP A 14 -4.28 0.63 -4.18
N GLY A 15 -5.56 0.77 -4.49
CA GLY A 15 -6.43 1.73 -3.78
C GLY A 15 -6.51 1.45 -2.29
N LEU A 16 -6.49 0.19 -1.90
CA LEU A 16 -6.49 -0.19 -0.49
C LEU A 16 -5.18 0.22 0.19
N ILE A 17 -4.05 0.02 -0.49
CA ILE A 17 -2.75 0.48 0.00
C ILE A 17 -2.76 2.01 0.16
N ASP A 18 -3.24 2.72 -0.83
CA ASP A 18 -3.29 4.18 -0.82
C ASP A 18 -4.09 4.71 0.36
N GLY A 19 -5.27 4.13 0.59
CA GLY A 19 -6.11 4.53 1.72
C GLY A 19 -5.45 4.27 3.06
N CYS A 20 -4.83 3.11 3.23
CA CYS A 20 -4.11 2.79 4.46
C CYS A 20 -2.92 3.73 4.68
N MET A 21 -2.19 4.07 3.62
CA MET A 21 -1.07 4.99 3.72
C MET A 21 -1.51 6.40 4.08
N ASP A 22 -2.64 6.85 3.55
CA ASP A 22 -3.19 8.15 3.91
C ASP A 22 -3.54 8.20 5.39
N ASN A 23 -4.21 7.19 5.89
CA ASN A 23 -4.55 7.09 7.30
C ASN A 23 -3.30 7.03 8.18
N ASP A 24 -2.33 6.21 7.79
CA ASP A 24 -1.10 6.05 8.57
C ASP A 24 -0.29 7.35 8.61
N ALA A 25 -0.15 8.03 7.47
CA ALA A 25 0.56 9.30 7.42
C ALA A 25 -0.12 10.35 8.30
N SER A 26 -1.45 10.40 8.29
CA SER A 26 -2.19 11.36 9.11
C SER A 26 -1.96 11.13 10.60
N VAL A 27 -2.03 9.89 11.04
CA VAL A 27 -1.82 9.54 12.44
C VAL A 27 -0.38 9.84 12.87
N GLU A 28 0.59 9.45 12.06
CA GLU A 28 2.01 9.62 12.40
C GLU A 28 2.45 11.07 12.35
N THR A 29 1.81 11.90 11.54
CA THR A 29 2.10 13.34 11.50
C THR A 29 1.70 14.02 12.81
N VAL A 30 0.57 13.60 13.38
CA VAL A 30 0.03 14.24 14.59
C VAL A 30 0.68 13.70 15.85
N ASP A 31 0.89 12.38 15.92
CA ASP A 31 1.15 11.72 17.19
C ASP A 31 2.25 10.65 17.08
N GLY A 32 3.10 10.74 16.09
CA GLY A 32 4.09 9.70 15.90
C GLY A 32 5.32 10.16 15.14
N SER A 33 5.78 9.32 14.25
CA SER A 33 7.03 9.49 13.51
C SER A 33 6.81 10.26 12.21
N ARG A 34 7.41 11.44 12.12
CA ARG A 34 7.41 12.20 10.86
C ARG A 34 8.07 11.41 9.74
N GLN A 35 9.14 10.69 10.07
CA GLN A 35 9.87 9.89 9.09
C GLN A 35 8.96 8.81 8.49
N ARG A 36 8.17 8.14 9.31
CA ARG A 36 7.20 7.15 8.85
C ARG A 36 6.11 7.80 8.01
N ALA A 37 5.62 8.97 8.43
CA ALA A 37 4.61 9.71 7.67
C ALA A 37 5.12 10.08 6.29
N ASP A 38 6.35 10.57 6.20
CA ASP A 38 6.96 10.97 4.93
C ASP A 38 7.15 9.77 4.01
N LEU A 39 7.54 8.64 4.56
CA LEU A 39 7.69 7.41 3.77
C LEU A 39 6.33 6.94 3.25
N ALA A 40 5.28 6.99 4.07
CA ALA A 40 3.93 6.64 3.65
C ALA A 40 3.45 7.54 2.50
N ARG A 41 3.70 8.83 2.59
CA ARG A 41 3.36 9.77 1.51
C ARG A 41 4.14 9.47 0.23
N SER A 42 5.40 9.08 0.37
CA SER A 42 6.23 8.74 -0.80
C SER A 42 5.70 7.51 -1.53
N ILE A 43 5.14 6.56 -0.79
CA ILE A 43 4.51 5.37 -1.38
C ILE A 43 3.30 5.77 -2.21
N ARG A 44 2.43 6.62 -1.67
CA ARG A 44 1.26 7.09 -2.39
C ARG A 44 1.65 7.78 -3.69
N ARG A 45 2.64 8.68 -3.60
CA ARG A 45 3.10 9.43 -4.78
C ARG A 45 3.70 8.50 -5.82
N ALA A 46 4.58 7.58 -5.39
CA ALA A 46 5.25 6.68 -6.30
C ALA A 46 4.26 5.80 -7.06
N GLY A 47 3.24 5.29 -6.37
CA GLY A 47 2.23 4.46 -6.99
C GLY A 47 1.41 5.21 -8.02
N TRP A 48 0.87 6.35 -7.63
CA TRP A 48 0.01 7.12 -8.53
C TRP A 48 0.78 7.68 -9.72
N ASP A 49 2.05 8.03 -9.56
CA ASP A 49 2.89 8.49 -10.67
C ASP A 49 3.11 7.41 -11.73
N GLN A 50 2.95 6.16 -11.35
CA GLN A 50 3.18 5.01 -12.24
C GLN A 50 1.90 4.48 -12.88
N ILE A 51 0.74 5.00 -12.50
CA ILE A 51 -0.54 4.56 -13.06
C ILE A 51 -0.88 5.45 -14.25
N ALA A 52 -0.87 4.83 -15.43
CA ALA A 52 -1.18 5.54 -16.66
C ALA A 52 -2.64 6.00 -16.68
N HIS A 53 -2.90 7.10 -17.35
CA HIS A 53 -4.23 7.64 -17.62
C HIS A 53 -4.93 8.26 -16.40
N TRP A 54 -4.27 8.32 -15.26
CA TRP A 54 -4.87 8.92 -14.09
C TRP A 54 -4.19 10.24 -13.77
N THR A 55 -4.97 11.31 -13.79
CA THR A 55 -4.48 12.65 -13.41
C THR A 55 -5.37 13.17 -12.29
N PRO A 56 -4.85 13.25 -11.07
CA PRO A 56 -5.65 13.70 -9.93
C PRO A 56 -6.21 15.10 -10.15
N GLY A 57 -7.46 15.27 -9.83
CA GLY A 57 -8.09 16.60 -9.85
C GLY A 57 -8.42 17.13 -11.21
N VAL A 58 -8.27 16.36 -12.28
CA VAL A 58 -8.69 16.79 -13.63
C VAL A 58 -10.01 16.11 -13.97
N PRO A 59 -11.14 16.83 -13.92
CA PRO A 59 -12.44 16.25 -14.25
C PRO A 59 -12.45 15.73 -15.69
N GLY A 60 -12.91 14.52 -15.88
CA GLY A 60 -13.01 13.93 -17.21
C GLY A 60 -11.68 13.51 -17.80
N SER A 61 -10.59 13.63 -17.06
CA SER A 61 -9.32 13.07 -17.51
C SER A 61 -9.44 11.57 -17.36
N GLY A 62 -9.73 10.92 -18.45
CA GLY A 62 -9.86 9.51 -18.40
C GLY A 62 -10.87 9.05 -17.34
N GLU A 63 -11.57 8.04 -17.64
CA GLU A 63 -12.33 7.37 -16.61
C GLU A 63 -11.34 6.75 -15.63
N TRP A 64 -11.73 6.65 -14.39
CA TRP A 64 -10.98 5.86 -13.42
C TRP A 64 -10.67 4.51 -14.04
N PRO A 65 -9.42 4.03 -13.95
CA PRO A 65 -9.13 2.69 -14.43
C PRO A 65 -10.06 1.70 -13.77
N PRO A 66 -10.52 0.67 -14.49
CA PRO A 66 -11.38 -0.34 -13.89
C PRO A 66 -10.71 -0.97 -12.66
N PRO A 67 -11.48 -1.29 -11.61
CA PRO A 67 -10.89 -1.88 -10.40
C PRO A 67 -10.07 -3.15 -10.64
N ASP A 68 -10.38 -3.87 -11.70
CA ASP A 68 -9.67 -5.10 -12.05
C ASP A 68 -8.47 -4.88 -12.96
N GLU A 69 -8.23 -3.65 -13.42
CA GLU A 69 -7.05 -3.36 -14.22
C GLU A 69 -5.79 -3.66 -13.43
N ILE A 70 -4.86 -4.38 -14.04
CA ILE A 70 -3.60 -4.72 -13.39
C ILE A 70 -2.65 -3.54 -13.46
N VAL A 71 -2.20 -3.07 -12.32
CA VAL A 71 -1.18 -2.04 -12.19
C VAL A 71 0.10 -2.68 -11.65
N LYS A 72 1.22 -2.04 -11.93
CA LYS A 72 2.54 -2.62 -11.59
C LYS A 72 3.37 -1.60 -10.81
N PRO A 73 2.96 -1.25 -9.60
CA PRO A 73 3.72 -0.28 -8.82
C PRO A 73 5.13 -0.81 -8.52
N LYS A 74 6.10 0.06 -8.73
CA LYS A 74 7.50 -0.21 -8.43
C LYS A 74 7.89 0.61 -7.21
N LEU A 75 8.20 -0.07 -6.13
CA LEU A 75 8.56 0.56 -4.86
C LEU A 75 9.89 0.01 -4.37
N THR A 76 10.55 0.77 -3.53
CA THR A 76 11.77 0.28 -2.88
C THR A 76 11.43 -0.79 -1.85
N LEU A 77 12.43 -1.54 -1.41
CA LEU A 77 12.22 -2.53 -0.36
C LEU A 77 11.68 -1.87 0.91
N ALA A 78 12.25 -0.74 1.31
CA ALA A 78 11.80 -0.01 2.50
C ALA A 78 10.31 0.37 2.38
N GLN A 79 9.88 0.79 1.20
CA GLN A 79 8.48 1.13 0.96
C GLN A 79 7.58 -0.11 1.04
N TRP A 80 8.00 -1.25 0.47
CA TRP A 80 7.23 -2.48 0.58
C TRP A 80 7.13 -3.00 2.01
N LEU A 81 8.22 -2.90 2.78
CA LEU A 81 8.20 -3.34 4.18
C LEU A 81 7.27 -2.47 5.02
N LEU A 82 7.25 -1.16 4.78
CA LEU A 82 6.28 -0.29 5.45
C LEU A 82 4.86 -0.66 5.02
N THR A 83 4.64 -0.97 3.75
CA THR A 83 3.32 -1.37 3.26
C THR A 83 2.80 -2.60 4.01
N ILE A 84 3.65 -3.60 4.22
CA ILE A 84 3.29 -4.79 4.99
C ILE A 84 2.87 -4.41 6.41
N ASP A 85 3.66 -3.55 7.06
CA ASP A 85 3.37 -3.13 8.43
C ASP A 85 2.10 -2.31 8.54
N VAL A 86 1.88 -1.41 7.60
CA VAL A 86 0.70 -0.55 7.56
C VAL A 86 -0.57 -1.37 7.33
N LEU A 87 -0.52 -2.34 6.42
CA LEU A 87 -1.68 -3.22 6.18
C LEU A 87 -2.02 -4.02 7.43
N LYS A 88 -1.02 -4.51 8.16
CA LYS A 88 -1.24 -5.22 9.42
C LYS A 88 -1.91 -4.33 10.45
N ARG A 89 -1.39 -3.11 10.62
CA ARG A 89 -1.92 -2.14 11.58
C ARG A 89 -3.39 -1.82 11.32
N TRP A 90 -3.70 -1.50 10.06
CA TRP A 90 -5.04 -1.07 9.71
C TRP A 90 -6.03 -2.23 9.60
N ALA A 91 -5.56 -3.45 9.30
CA ALA A 91 -6.40 -4.64 9.40
C ALA A 91 -6.87 -4.86 10.85
N ALA A 92 -5.98 -4.68 11.81
CA ALA A 92 -6.36 -4.79 13.22
C ALA A 92 -7.38 -3.73 13.60
N THR A 93 -7.22 -2.51 13.10
CA THR A 93 -8.17 -1.42 13.34
C THR A 93 -9.52 -1.72 12.69
N SER A 94 -9.52 -2.16 11.44
CA SER A 94 -10.75 -2.53 10.72
C SER A 94 -11.52 -3.61 11.48
N GLU A 95 -10.81 -4.60 12.00
CA GLU A 95 -11.42 -5.66 12.78
C GLU A 95 -12.09 -5.13 14.05
N ARG A 96 -11.40 -4.24 14.77
CA ARG A 96 -11.92 -3.67 16.01
C ARG A 96 -13.19 -2.87 15.81
N VAL A 97 -13.31 -2.17 14.69
CA VAL A 97 -14.48 -1.34 14.40
C VAL A 97 -15.57 -2.09 13.63
N GLY A 98 -15.41 -3.38 13.43
CA GLY A 98 -16.43 -4.21 12.80
C GLY A 98 -16.39 -4.27 11.29
N HIS A 99 -15.36 -3.71 10.66
CA HIS A 99 -15.19 -3.79 9.20
C HIS A 99 -14.44 -5.07 8.83
N HIS A 100 -15.08 -6.21 9.06
CA HIS A 100 -14.43 -7.51 8.92
C HIS A 100 -14.02 -7.83 7.48
N ASP A 101 -14.83 -7.44 6.50
CA ASP A 101 -14.51 -7.67 5.09
C ASP A 101 -13.28 -6.88 4.67
N THR A 102 -13.19 -5.63 5.11
CA THR A 102 -12.02 -4.79 4.85
C THR A 102 -10.77 -5.37 5.49
N ALA A 103 -10.89 -5.81 6.75
CA ALA A 103 -9.78 -6.45 7.45
C ALA A 103 -9.29 -7.69 6.68
N ALA A 104 -10.21 -8.50 6.19
CA ALA A 104 -9.84 -9.70 5.42
C ALA A 104 -9.10 -9.32 4.13
N GLN A 105 -9.57 -8.30 3.42
CA GLN A 105 -8.92 -7.82 2.20
C GLN A 105 -7.52 -7.29 2.47
N GLU A 106 -7.35 -6.55 3.56
CA GLU A 106 -6.06 -6.01 3.96
C GLU A 106 -5.07 -7.12 4.31
N ARG A 107 -5.53 -8.16 5.01
CA ARG A 107 -4.69 -9.32 5.36
C ARG A 107 -4.32 -10.14 4.13
N GLU A 108 -5.25 -10.34 3.22
CA GLU A 108 -5.00 -11.07 1.98
C GLU A 108 -3.95 -10.34 1.13
N LEU A 109 -4.11 -9.03 0.99
CA LEU A 109 -3.16 -8.21 0.24
C LEU A 109 -1.77 -8.25 0.88
N ARG A 110 -1.70 -8.14 2.20
CA ARG A 110 -0.45 -8.24 2.93
C ARG A 110 0.24 -9.58 2.67
N GLY A 111 -0.51 -10.66 2.74
CA GLY A 111 0.03 -12.00 2.48
C GLY A 111 0.57 -12.15 1.06
N MET A 112 -0.12 -11.58 0.09
CA MET A 112 0.31 -11.59 -1.30
C MET A 112 1.64 -10.84 -1.46
N ILE A 113 1.77 -9.66 -0.86
CA ILE A 113 3.00 -8.88 -0.93
C ILE A 113 4.16 -9.64 -0.28
N VAL A 114 3.95 -10.20 0.91
CA VAL A 114 4.97 -11.00 1.59
C VAL A 114 5.43 -12.15 0.70
N SER A 115 4.47 -12.86 0.10
CA SER A 115 4.78 -14.00 -0.76
C SER A 115 5.62 -13.58 -1.98
N ARG A 116 5.28 -12.44 -2.58
CA ARG A 116 6.02 -11.92 -3.74
C ARG A 116 7.44 -11.51 -3.37
N LEU A 117 7.62 -10.86 -2.21
CA LEU A 117 8.96 -10.50 -1.76
C LEU A 117 9.81 -11.74 -1.48
N GLN A 118 9.22 -12.75 -0.87
CA GLN A 118 9.91 -14.01 -0.62
C GLN A 118 10.30 -14.70 -1.93
N ALA A 119 9.46 -14.63 -2.94
CA ALA A 119 9.76 -15.18 -4.26
C ALA A 119 10.96 -14.46 -4.93
N HIS A 120 11.23 -13.22 -4.53
CA HIS A 120 12.42 -12.48 -4.97
C HIS A 120 13.63 -12.70 -4.07
N GLY A 121 13.56 -13.67 -3.16
CA GLY A 121 14.67 -13.98 -2.26
C GLY A 121 14.80 -13.04 -1.07
N ILE A 122 13.78 -12.23 -0.81
CA ILE A 122 13.82 -11.26 0.28
C ILE A 122 13.24 -11.90 1.54
N HIS A 123 14.01 -11.83 2.63
CA HIS A 123 13.53 -12.31 3.92
C HIS A 123 12.60 -11.27 4.53
N VAL A 124 11.37 -11.67 4.80
CA VAL A 124 10.41 -10.83 5.51
C VAL A 124 10.33 -11.34 6.94
N PRO A 125 10.66 -10.49 7.93
CA PRO A 125 10.61 -10.93 9.32
C PRO A 125 9.21 -11.42 9.71
N PRO A 126 9.10 -12.47 10.53
CA PRO A 126 7.80 -12.92 11.01
C PRO A 126 7.15 -11.85 11.87
N ASP A 127 5.82 -11.90 11.94
CA ASP A 127 5.08 -10.98 12.80
C ASP A 127 5.48 -11.20 14.25
N ARG A 128 5.73 -10.09 14.93
CA ARG A 128 5.90 -10.12 16.38
C ARG A 128 4.60 -9.72 17.03
N ARG A 129 4.27 -10.45 18.06
CA ARG A 129 3.07 -10.19 18.84
C ARG A 129 3.38 -9.23 19.95
#